data_8ced9e3058730dee29f4046d1b41c343
#
_entry.id   8ced9e3058730dee29f4046d1b41c343
#
_cell.length_a   1.000
_cell.length_b   1.000
_cell.length_c   1.000
_cell.angle_alpha   90.00
_cell.angle_beta   90.00
_cell.angle_gamma   90.00
#
_symmetry.space_group_name_H-M   'P 1'
#
loop_
_entity.id
_entity.type
_entity.pdbx_description
1 polymer ?
#
loop_
_entity_poly.entity_id
_entity_poly.type
_entity_poly.pdbx_seq_one_letter_code
_entity_poly.pdbx_strand_id
1 'polypeptide(L)'
;MSLQILEKHRAVWQRKKILQDIYLYWYKQIRAQCVDLGPTLEIGGGGGNFKESFPEAISSDYTLCPWLDLNLDAHLLPFRSESLGNIVVLDVLHHLNRPLYFIEAAQRVLKKGGRLIMLEPCIT
;
A
#
# COMPACT_ATOMS: atom_id res chain seq x y z
N MET A 1 9.71 -6.15 8.40
CA MET A 1 10.73 -5.09 8.44
C MET A 1 10.61 -4.36 9.76
N SER A 2 11.72 -4.01 10.41
CA SER A 2 11.67 -3.34 11.71
C SER A 2 11.37 -1.85 11.57
N LEU A 3 10.87 -1.25 12.65
CA LEU A 3 10.61 0.19 12.70
C LEU A 3 11.91 0.99 12.45
N GLN A 4 13.04 0.55 12.99
CA GLN A 4 14.33 1.20 12.80
C GLN A 4 14.74 1.25 11.33
N ILE A 5 14.51 0.17 10.59
CA ILE A 5 14.80 0.12 9.15
C ILE A 5 13.89 1.09 8.40
N LEU A 6 12.60 1.14 8.75
CA LEU A 6 11.66 2.06 8.13
C LEU A 6 12.01 3.52 8.41
N GLU A 7 12.48 3.83 9.62
CA GLU A 7 12.96 5.17 9.95
C GLU A 7 14.17 5.58 9.10
N LYS A 8 15.10 4.65 8.86
CA LYS A 8 16.23 4.86 7.95
C LYS A 8 15.77 5.12 6.52
N HIS A 9 14.78 4.36 6.05
CA HIS A 9 14.20 4.55 4.72
C HIS A 9 13.57 5.93 4.57
N ARG A 10 12.86 6.42 5.60
CA ARG A 10 12.32 7.79 5.59
C ARG A 10 13.43 8.82 5.47
N ALA A 11 14.51 8.67 6.22
CA ALA A 11 15.64 9.59 6.17
C ALA A 11 16.31 9.62 4.79
N VAL A 12 16.48 8.45 4.16
CA VAL A 12 17.02 8.34 2.80
C VAL A 12 16.08 9.02 1.79
N TRP A 13 14.79 8.78 1.91
CA TRP A 13 13.77 9.39 1.06
C TRP A 13 13.87 10.92 1.08
N GLN A 14 13.99 11.51 2.26
CA GLN A 14 14.04 12.96 2.42
C GLN A 14 15.27 13.59 1.79
N ARG A 15 16.36 12.83 1.61
CA ARG A 15 17.63 13.33 1.08
C ARG A 15 17.83 13.08 -0.41
N LYS A 16 17.08 12.15 -1.02
CA LYS A 16 17.32 11.70 -2.39
C LYS A 16 16.18 12.14 -3.33
N LYS A 17 16.35 13.29 -3.94
CA LYS A 17 15.35 13.86 -4.86
C LYS A 17 15.06 12.94 -6.04
N ILE A 18 16.07 12.30 -6.63
CA ILE A 18 15.86 11.42 -7.78
C ILE A 18 14.99 10.22 -7.41
N LEU A 19 15.16 9.69 -6.20
CA LEU A 19 14.34 8.61 -5.68
C LEU A 19 12.88 9.07 -5.52
N GLN A 20 12.70 10.28 -4.97
CA GLN A 20 11.37 10.88 -4.84
C GLN A 20 10.69 11.04 -6.19
N ASP A 21 11.41 11.55 -7.19
CA ASP A 21 10.86 11.80 -8.53
C ASP A 21 10.36 10.51 -9.18
N ILE A 22 11.12 9.41 -9.04
CA ILE A 22 10.75 8.10 -9.58
C ILE A 22 9.47 7.58 -8.89
N TYR A 23 9.45 7.59 -7.57
CA TYR A 23 8.30 7.08 -6.80
C TYR A 23 7.06 7.96 -6.98
N LEU A 24 7.22 9.28 -7.05
CA LEU A 24 6.10 10.18 -7.30
C LEU A 24 5.46 9.92 -8.68
N TYR A 25 6.28 9.60 -9.67
CA TYR A 25 5.77 9.18 -10.98
C TYR A 25 4.92 7.90 -10.84
N TRP A 26 5.42 6.90 -10.13
CA TRP A 26 4.68 5.64 -9.90
C TRP A 26 3.39 5.88 -9.10
N TYR A 27 3.45 6.71 -8.07
CA TYR A 27 2.26 7.03 -7.26
C TYR A 27 1.18 7.70 -8.11
N LYS A 28 1.57 8.56 -9.02
CA LYS A 28 0.66 9.20 -9.95
C LYS A 28 -0.02 8.17 -10.86
N GLN A 29 0.75 7.19 -11.36
CA GLN A 29 0.22 6.10 -12.17
C GLN A 29 -0.78 5.25 -11.37
N ILE A 30 -0.43 4.90 -10.14
CA ILE A 30 -1.29 4.12 -9.25
C ILE A 30 -2.59 4.89 -8.97
N ARG A 31 -2.47 6.16 -8.62
CA ARG A 31 -3.62 7.00 -8.31
C ARG A 31 -4.57 7.14 -9.50
N ALA A 32 -4.03 7.22 -10.71
CA ALA A 32 -4.83 7.30 -11.93
C ALA A 32 -5.65 6.03 -12.18
N GLN A 33 -5.24 4.89 -11.63
CA GLN A 33 -5.97 3.62 -11.74
C GLN A 33 -7.05 3.46 -10.68
N CYS A 34 -7.04 4.27 -9.63
CA CYS A 34 -8.05 4.19 -8.58
C CYS A 34 -9.42 4.62 -9.08
N VAL A 35 -10.46 3.95 -8.57
CA VAL A 35 -11.85 4.26 -8.90
C VAL A 35 -12.51 4.94 -7.69
N ASP A 36 -13.49 5.79 -7.96
CA ASP A 36 -14.23 6.52 -6.92
C ASP A 36 -15.44 5.72 -6.46
N LEU A 37 -15.18 4.60 -5.77
CA LEU A 37 -16.21 3.70 -5.24
C LEU A 37 -16.17 3.53 -3.73
N GLY A 38 -15.18 4.14 -3.07
CA GLY A 38 -15.02 4.01 -1.64
C GLY A 38 -13.57 4.26 -1.23
N PRO A 39 -13.22 4.02 0.05
CA PRO A 39 -11.89 4.28 0.56
C PRO A 39 -10.81 3.48 -0.18
N THR A 40 -9.61 4.04 -0.23
CA THR A 40 -8.41 3.38 -0.77
C THR A 40 -7.54 2.94 0.39
N LEU A 41 -7.17 1.66 0.42
CA LEU A 41 -6.27 1.08 1.41
C LEU A 41 -4.92 0.81 0.77
N GLU A 42 -3.84 1.29 1.40
CA GLU A 42 -2.48 0.91 1.04
C GLU A 42 -2.00 -0.20 1.98
N ILE A 43 -1.47 -1.28 1.42
CA ILE A 43 -0.81 -2.37 2.15
C ILE A 43 0.69 -2.19 2.04
N GLY A 44 1.39 -2.26 3.16
CA GLY A 44 2.84 -2.15 3.18
C GLY A 44 3.33 -0.72 2.98
N GLY A 45 2.71 0.24 3.66
CA GLY A 45 3.01 1.66 3.51
C GLY A 45 4.41 2.09 3.94
N GLY A 46 5.09 1.29 4.75
CA GLY A 46 6.49 1.49 5.10
C GLY A 46 6.81 2.88 5.62
N GLY A 47 7.60 3.62 4.87
CA GLY A 47 8.03 4.98 5.23
C GLY A 47 6.96 6.06 5.14
N GLY A 48 5.76 5.75 4.64
CA GLY A 48 4.65 6.68 4.53
C GLY A 48 4.69 7.58 3.30
N ASN A 49 5.49 7.23 2.31
CA ASN A 49 5.70 8.09 1.12
C ASN A 49 4.45 8.18 0.25
N PHE A 50 3.75 7.07 0.06
CA PHE A 50 2.50 7.08 -0.70
C PHE A 50 1.44 7.93 0.00
N LYS A 51 1.37 7.83 1.33
CA LYS A 51 0.44 8.60 2.15
C LYS A 51 0.64 10.10 1.98
N GLU A 52 1.88 10.56 1.83
CA GLU A 52 2.16 11.98 1.55
C GLU A 52 1.57 12.41 0.21
N SER A 53 1.65 11.55 -0.82
CA SER A 53 1.11 11.85 -2.15
C SER A 53 -0.41 11.66 -2.24
N PHE A 54 -0.97 10.84 -1.35
CA PHE A 54 -2.39 10.47 -1.37
C PHE A 54 -2.94 10.52 0.06
N PRO A 55 -3.07 11.72 0.65
CA PRO A 55 -3.39 11.84 2.09
C PRO A 55 -4.71 11.20 2.50
N GLU A 56 -5.68 11.09 1.59
CA GLU A 56 -6.98 10.48 1.86
C GLU A 56 -6.94 8.94 1.89
N ALA A 57 -5.85 8.32 1.44
CA ALA A 57 -5.71 6.87 1.52
C ALA A 57 -5.52 6.42 2.96
N ILE A 58 -6.05 5.23 3.28
CA ILE A 58 -5.79 4.56 4.55
C ILE A 58 -4.50 3.78 4.38
N SER A 59 -3.44 4.17 5.08
CA SER A 59 -2.12 3.55 4.94
C SER A 59 -1.86 2.58 6.08
N SER A 60 -1.32 1.40 5.77
CA SER A 60 -1.13 0.34 6.74
C SER A 60 0.18 -0.40 6.53
N ASP A 61 0.67 -1.06 7.58
CA ASP A 61 1.83 -1.93 7.49
C ASP A 61 1.73 -3.02 8.56
N TYR A 62 2.41 -4.13 8.33
CA TYR A 62 2.57 -5.18 9.34
C TYR A 62 3.38 -4.68 10.53
N THR A 63 4.33 -3.79 10.29
CA THR A 63 5.12 -3.11 11.32
C THR A 63 4.32 -1.93 11.86
N LEU A 64 4.21 -1.82 13.19
CA LEU A 64 3.56 -0.68 13.83
C LEU A 64 4.39 0.58 13.60
N CYS A 65 3.84 1.53 12.85
CA CYS A 65 4.50 2.79 12.49
C CYS A 65 3.64 3.98 12.94
N PRO A 66 4.21 4.94 13.68
CA PRO A 66 3.44 6.08 14.16
C PRO A 66 2.94 7.04 13.06
N TRP A 67 3.54 6.97 11.86
CA TRP A 67 3.16 7.80 10.72
C TRP A 67 2.14 7.16 9.78
N LEU A 68 1.69 5.92 10.05
CA LEU A 68 0.67 5.23 9.28
C LEU A 68 -0.64 5.16 10.06
N ASP A 69 -1.74 4.89 9.35
CA ASP A 69 -3.07 4.88 9.94
C ASP A 69 -3.37 3.58 10.70
N LEU A 70 -2.92 2.45 10.18
CA LEU A 70 -3.26 1.14 10.72
C LEU A 70 -2.04 0.23 10.77
N ASN A 71 -2.07 -0.68 11.74
CA ASN A 71 -1.20 -1.84 11.82
C ASN A 71 -2.05 -3.08 11.50
N LEU A 72 -1.73 -3.79 10.43
CA LEU A 72 -2.50 -4.98 10.05
C LEU A 72 -1.64 -6.02 9.32
N ASP A 73 -2.12 -7.25 9.33
CA ASP A 73 -1.59 -8.35 8.54
C ASP A 73 -2.42 -8.45 7.24
N ALA A 74 -1.74 -8.39 6.09
CA ALA A 74 -2.39 -8.48 4.79
C ALA A 74 -3.18 -9.78 4.58
N HIS A 75 -2.82 -10.86 5.31
CA HIS A 75 -3.53 -12.13 5.23
C HIS A 75 -4.86 -12.11 6.00
N LEU A 76 -5.09 -11.10 6.85
CA LEU A 76 -6.25 -10.98 7.72
C LEU A 76 -6.80 -9.54 7.66
N LEU A 77 -7.42 -9.18 6.55
CA LEU A 77 -7.93 -7.82 6.35
C LEU A 77 -9.15 -7.57 7.26
N PRO A 78 -9.05 -6.61 8.22
CA PRO A 78 -10.08 -6.38 9.22
C PRO A 78 -11.19 -5.44 8.73
N PHE A 79 -11.65 -5.67 7.51
CA PHE A 79 -12.68 -4.85 6.88
C PHE A 79 -13.89 -5.70 6.52
N ARG A 80 -15.05 -5.05 6.50
CA ARG A 80 -16.28 -5.69 6.02
C ARG A 80 -16.15 -6.05 4.55
N SER A 81 -16.88 -7.05 4.12
CA SER A 81 -17.04 -7.37 2.71
C SER A 81 -17.57 -6.15 1.97
N GLU A 82 -17.07 -5.91 0.77
CA GLU A 82 -17.51 -4.83 -0.12
C GLU A 82 -17.49 -3.44 0.54
N SER A 83 -16.42 -3.13 1.29
CA SER A 83 -16.28 -1.87 2.01
C SER A 83 -15.25 -0.92 1.40
N LEU A 84 -14.32 -1.41 0.58
CA LEU A 84 -13.24 -0.62 0.01
C LEU A 84 -13.42 -0.42 -1.49
N GLY A 85 -13.00 0.75 -1.98
CA GLY A 85 -12.99 1.03 -3.42
C GLY A 85 -11.72 0.56 -4.11
N ASN A 86 -10.58 0.68 -3.43
CA ASN A 86 -9.28 0.30 -3.99
C ASN A 86 -8.39 -0.29 -2.90
N ILE A 87 -7.53 -1.22 -3.32
CA ILE A 87 -6.40 -1.68 -2.50
C ILE A 87 -5.15 -1.48 -3.32
N VAL A 88 -4.16 -0.79 -2.75
CA VAL A 88 -2.89 -0.48 -3.40
C VAL A 88 -1.78 -1.26 -2.71
N VAL A 89 -0.97 -1.96 -3.49
CA VAL A 89 0.16 -2.74 -3.01
C VAL A 89 1.38 -2.39 -3.84
N LEU A 90 2.38 -1.78 -3.20
CA LEU A 90 3.61 -1.38 -3.86
C LEU A 90 4.75 -2.20 -3.28
N ASP A 91 5.30 -3.12 -4.08
CA ASP A 91 6.50 -3.91 -3.75
C ASP A 91 6.34 -4.75 -2.48
N VAL A 92 5.17 -5.36 -2.27
CA VAL A 92 4.86 -6.12 -1.05
C VAL A 92 4.43 -7.55 -1.34
N LEU A 93 3.75 -7.80 -2.44
CA LEU A 93 3.14 -9.11 -2.72
C LEU A 93 4.15 -10.25 -2.63
N HIS A 94 5.37 -10.06 -3.15
CA HIS A 94 6.41 -11.07 -3.15
C HIS A 94 6.99 -11.34 -1.74
N HIS A 95 6.71 -10.50 -0.76
CA HIS A 95 7.09 -10.70 0.64
C HIS A 95 6.04 -11.45 1.45
N LEU A 96 4.84 -11.66 0.90
CA LEU A 96 3.77 -12.34 1.62
C LEU A 96 4.00 -13.86 1.59
N ASN A 97 3.83 -14.51 2.75
CA ASN A 97 3.97 -15.96 2.85
C ASN A 97 2.88 -16.71 2.09
N ARG A 98 1.67 -16.15 2.05
CA ARG A 98 0.50 -16.74 1.42
C ARG A 98 -0.23 -15.72 0.55
N PRO A 99 0.34 -15.36 -0.60
CA PRO A 99 -0.24 -14.28 -1.42
C PRO A 99 -1.66 -14.57 -1.91
N LEU A 100 -2.01 -15.84 -2.13
CA LEU A 100 -3.37 -16.21 -2.53
C LEU A 100 -4.41 -15.87 -1.46
N TYR A 101 -4.06 -16.02 -0.18
CA TYR A 101 -4.95 -15.64 0.91
C TYR A 101 -5.21 -14.12 0.90
N PHE A 102 -4.18 -13.34 0.61
CA PHE A 102 -4.34 -11.91 0.46
C PHE A 102 -5.24 -11.57 -0.72
N ILE A 103 -5.03 -12.19 -1.88
CA ILE A 103 -5.85 -11.95 -3.08
C ILE A 103 -7.32 -12.28 -2.80
N GLU A 104 -7.59 -13.40 -2.13
CA GLU A 104 -8.96 -13.78 -1.75
C GLU A 104 -9.58 -12.77 -0.78
N ALA A 105 -8.81 -12.33 0.23
CA ALA A 105 -9.27 -11.33 1.17
C ALA A 105 -9.55 -9.99 0.48
N ALA A 106 -8.68 -9.58 -0.44
CA ALA A 106 -8.87 -8.37 -1.24
C ALA A 106 -10.15 -8.44 -2.06
N GLN A 107 -10.40 -9.56 -2.71
CA GLN A 107 -11.62 -9.78 -3.47
C GLN A 107 -12.87 -9.65 -2.60
N ARG A 108 -12.81 -10.14 -1.37
CA ARG A 108 -13.91 -10.05 -0.41
C ARG A 108 -14.21 -8.62 0.01
N VAL A 109 -13.16 -7.85 0.34
CA VAL A 109 -13.35 -6.51 0.92
C VAL A 109 -13.57 -5.42 -0.12
N LEU A 110 -13.20 -5.66 -1.37
CA LEU A 110 -13.44 -4.71 -2.45
C LEU A 110 -14.90 -4.71 -2.87
N LYS A 111 -15.43 -3.51 -3.10
CA LYS A 111 -16.75 -3.36 -3.71
C LYS A 111 -16.72 -3.88 -5.13
N LYS A 112 -17.89 -4.23 -5.66
CA LYS A 112 -18.04 -4.59 -7.07
C LYS A 112 -17.56 -3.42 -7.93
N GLY A 113 -16.61 -3.68 -8.83
CA GLY A 113 -15.96 -2.65 -9.63
C GLY A 113 -14.76 -1.99 -8.95
N GLY A 114 -14.50 -2.32 -7.68
CA GLY A 114 -13.29 -1.90 -6.99
C GLY A 114 -12.04 -2.53 -7.60
N ARG A 115 -10.88 -1.95 -7.30
CA ARG A 115 -9.63 -2.37 -7.94
C ARG A 115 -8.54 -2.73 -6.92
N LEU A 116 -7.85 -3.83 -7.21
CA LEU A 116 -6.59 -4.17 -6.59
C LEU A 116 -5.48 -3.71 -7.54
N ILE A 117 -4.68 -2.75 -7.10
CA ILE A 117 -3.63 -2.13 -7.92
C ILE A 117 -2.29 -2.50 -7.31
N MET A 118 -1.47 -3.21 -8.06
CA MET A 118 -0.18 -3.69 -7.60
C MET A 118 0.94 -3.22 -8.50
N LEU A 119 2.03 -2.78 -7.89
CA LEU A 119 3.28 -2.50 -8.57
C LEU A 119 4.36 -3.38 -7.93
N GLU A 120 4.85 -4.35 -8.69
CA GLU A 120 5.81 -5.34 -8.20
C GLU A 120 7.04 -5.38 -9.11
N PRO A 121 8.23 -5.75 -8.58
CA PRO A 121 9.41 -5.92 -9.44
C PRO A 121 9.17 -7.01 -10.48
N CYS A 122 9.60 -6.75 -11.71
CA CYS A 122 9.59 -7.75 -12.76
C CYS A 122 11.00 -8.32 -12.88
N ILE A 123 11.12 -9.64 -12.67
CA ILE A 123 12.37 -10.35 -12.84
C ILE A 123 12.34 -10.98 -14.23
N THR A 124 13.22 -10.50 -15.10
CA THR A 124 13.38 -11.06 -16.44
C THR A 124 14.62 -11.92 -16.54
#